data_2f85ade8bdfe27aecccf8bb56a8b901f
#
_entry.id   2f85ade8bdfe27aecccf8bb56a8b901f
#
_cell.length_a   1.000
_cell.length_b   1.000
_cell.length_c   1.000
_cell.angle_alpha   90.00
_cell.angle_beta   90.00
_cell.angle_gamma   90.00
#
_symmetry.space_group_name_H-M   'P 1'
#
loop_
_entity.id
_entity.type
_entity.pdbx_description
1 polymer ?
#
loop_
_entity_poly.entity_id
_entity_poly.type
_entity_poly.pdbx_seq_one_letter_code
_entity_poly.pdbx_strand_id
1 'polypeptide(L)'
;MSPDHMSTEESVVSGTVRCAVAASSAKEVGSVNGANETEANVSRSVSSRLRGRGFSVLGDSISTLMGWVPEGWRVHYEGEVHLDGVESPQDTWWGRVIDHFDGRLVANSSFSGSVVEGYGFPAGNSEKRITSLLGAQGECPDVVLVYMGINDYGWGGGRNQVMGGSLSASARPEDLAGERAVEWVVGPDALDRFASAYRDVLASIHRLAPSSEVWCLTLCPATSPSEAERCYKYQMRGIELDAYNRAIVQAARETGAHVADVRA
;
A
#
# COMPACT_ATOMS: atom_id res chain seq x y z
N MET A 1 24.64 23.34 46.34
CA MET A 1 23.38 23.73 45.73
C MET A 1 23.47 23.42 44.25
N SER A 2 22.99 22.22 43.85
CA SER A 2 22.89 21.80 42.45
C SER A 2 21.46 22.05 41.99
N PRO A 3 21.22 22.49 40.76
CA PRO A 3 19.89 22.43 40.16
C PRO A 3 19.74 21.15 39.36
N ASP A 4 18.60 20.52 39.58
CA ASP A 4 18.08 19.34 38.92
C ASP A 4 17.87 19.58 37.44
N HIS A 5 18.42 18.62 36.64
CA HIS A 5 18.03 18.45 35.25
C HIS A 5 16.83 17.49 35.22
N MET A 6 15.65 18.03 35.02
CA MET A 6 14.48 17.26 34.57
C MET A 6 14.61 16.97 33.08
N SER A 7 14.92 15.74 32.75
CA SER A 7 14.75 15.21 31.39
C SER A 7 13.26 14.89 31.18
N THR A 8 12.62 15.62 30.32
CA THR A 8 11.30 15.27 29.79
C THR A 8 11.48 14.23 28.69
N GLU A 9 11.17 12.98 28.98
CA GLU A 9 10.97 11.95 27.97
C GLU A 9 9.69 12.26 27.18
N GLU A 10 9.84 12.70 25.94
CA GLU A 10 8.76 12.72 24.97
C GLU A 10 8.48 11.29 24.51
N SER A 11 7.39 10.72 25.00
CA SER A 11 6.86 9.45 24.50
C SER A 11 6.30 9.65 23.09
N VAL A 12 6.99 9.11 22.10
CA VAL A 12 6.49 8.99 20.73
C VAL A 12 5.34 7.98 20.72
N VAL A 13 4.11 8.47 20.67
CA VAL A 13 2.92 7.63 20.52
C VAL A 13 2.87 7.12 19.08
N SER A 14 3.17 5.85 18.90
CA SER A 14 2.97 5.11 17.64
C SER A 14 1.47 4.99 17.36
N GLY A 15 0.99 5.73 16.34
CA GLY A 15 -0.42 5.66 15.94
C GLY A 15 -0.69 4.40 15.10
N THR A 16 -1.43 3.46 15.65
CA THR A 16 -1.87 2.24 14.95
C THR A 16 -2.97 2.55 13.96
N VAL A 17 -2.74 2.27 12.69
CA VAL A 17 -3.74 2.41 11.60
C VAL A 17 -4.58 1.14 11.56
N ARG A 18 -5.83 1.22 11.95
CA ARG A 18 -6.81 0.16 11.70
C ARG A 18 -7.55 0.44 10.39
N CYS A 19 -7.18 -0.25 9.34
CA CYS A 19 -8.01 -0.37 8.15
C CYS A 19 -9.13 -1.36 8.48
N ALA A 20 -10.30 -0.86 8.83
CA ALA A 20 -11.47 -1.71 9.00
C ALA A 20 -11.94 -2.18 7.62
N VAL A 21 -11.65 -3.42 7.28
CA VAL A 21 -12.35 -4.09 6.19
C VAL A 21 -13.77 -4.31 6.68
N ALA A 22 -14.69 -3.43 6.29
CA ALA A 22 -16.11 -3.58 6.54
C ALA A 22 -16.60 -4.83 5.82
N ALA A 23 -16.84 -5.89 6.57
CA ALA A 23 -17.68 -6.98 6.10
C ALA A 23 -19.10 -6.41 6.00
N SER A 24 -19.52 -6.06 4.80
CA SER A 24 -20.89 -5.63 4.50
C SER A 24 -21.83 -6.79 4.78
N SER A 25 -22.54 -6.74 5.90
CA SER A 25 -23.73 -7.54 6.12
C SER A 25 -24.84 -6.96 5.26
N ALA A 26 -25.19 -7.65 4.19
CA ALA A 26 -26.32 -7.32 3.33
C ALA A 26 -27.61 -7.34 4.17
N LYS A 27 -28.24 -6.16 4.32
CA LYS A 27 -29.65 -6.06 4.67
C LYS A 27 -30.46 -6.20 3.38
N GLU A 28 -31.30 -7.21 3.32
CA GLU A 28 -32.33 -7.35 2.27
C GLU A 28 -33.24 -6.12 2.27
N VAL A 29 -33.29 -5.44 1.14
CA VAL A 29 -34.40 -4.56 0.76
C VAL A 29 -34.78 -4.88 -0.69
N GLY A 30 -36.08 -5.13 -0.88
CA GLY A 30 -36.75 -5.69 -2.02
C GLY A 30 -36.34 -5.27 -3.44
N SER A 31 -36.31 -6.29 -4.26
CA SER A 31 -36.64 -6.38 -5.68
C SER A 31 -36.29 -5.21 -6.61
N VAL A 32 -35.09 -5.32 -7.22
CA VAL A 32 -34.81 -4.88 -8.59
C VAL A 32 -33.98 -5.97 -9.28
N ASN A 33 -34.63 -6.86 -10.02
CA ASN A 33 -34.12 -8.16 -10.47
C ASN A 33 -33.19 -8.14 -11.71
N GLY A 34 -32.53 -7.05 -12.07
CA GLY A 34 -31.66 -7.03 -13.25
C GLY A 34 -30.17 -6.71 -12.96
N ALA A 35 -29.89 -5.87 -11.99
CA ALA A 35 -28.51 -5.44 -11.66
C ALA A 35 -27.76 -6.48 -10.83
N ASN A 36 -28.43 -7.15 -9.91
CA ASN A 36 -27.84 -8.13 -9.00
C ASN A 36 -27.30 -9.41 -9.68
N GLU A 37 -27.92 -9.85 -10.79
CA GLU A 37 -27.43 -11.05 -11.52
C GLU A 37 -26.12 -10.78 -12.26
N THR A 38 -25.92 -9.55 -12.75
CA THR A 38 -24.71 -9.16 -13.47
C THR A 38 -23.52 -9.07 -12.52
N GLU A 39 -23.69 -8.44 -11.37
CA GLU A 39 -22.63 -8.32 -10.35
C GLU A 39 -22.25 -9.68 -9.74
N ALA A 40 -23.23 -10.52 -9.42
CA ALA A 40 -22.98 -11.88 -8.91
C ALA A 40 -22.24 -12.76 -9.94
N ASN A 41 -22.55 -12.61 -11.23
CA ASN A 41 -21.87 -13.35 -12.29
C ASN A 41 -20.44 -12.85 -12.51
N VAL A 42 -20.19 -11.55 -12.45
CA VAL A 42 -18.86 -10.95 -12.51
C VAL A 42 -18.02 -11.41 -11.31
N SER A 43 -18.57 -11.36 -10.12
CA SER A 43 -17.89 -11.80 -8.90
C SER A 43 -17.50 -13.29 -8.94
N ARG A 44 -18.40 -14.17 -9.40
CA ARG A 44 -18.11 -15.60 -9.58
C ARG A 44 -17.02 -15.82 -10.63
N SER A 45 -17.06 -15.09 -11.73
CA SER A 45 -16.05 -15.17 -12.80
C SER A 45 -14.67 -14.77 -12.29
N VAL A 46 -14.57 -13.67 -11.54
CA VAL A 46 -13.31 -13.22 -10.92
C VAL A 46 -12.81 -14.26 -9.92
N SER A 47 -13.67 -14.73 -9.01
CA SER A 47 -13.29 -15.71 -8.01
C SER A 47 -12.76 -17.01 -8.63
N SER A 48 -13.40 -17.52 -9.69
CA SER A 48 -12.94 -18.75 -10.35
C SER A 48 -11.59 -18.55 -11.06
N ARG A 49 -11.33 -17.37 -11.60
CA ARG A 49 -10.09 -17.04 -12.34
C ARG A 49 -8.89 -16.87 -11.42
N LEU A 50 -9.08 -16.31 -10.22
CA LEU A 50 -8.01 -16.04 -9.28
C LEU A 50 -7.70 -17.20 -8.33
N ARG A 51 -8.55 -18.23 -8.28
CA ARG A 51 -8.41 -19.37 -7.37
C ARG A 51 -7.12 -20.17 -7.65
N GLY A 52 -6.36 -20.47 -6.59
CA GLY A 52 -5.12 -21.26 -6.63
C GLY A 52 -3.93 -20.55 -7.25
N ARG A 53 -4.06 -19.24 -7.55
CA ARG A 53 -3.02 -18.45 -8.21
C ARG A 53 -1.88 -18.04 -7.26
N GLY A 54 -0.73 -17.70 -7.85
CA GLY A 54 0.40 -17.10 -7.17
C GLY A 54 0.29 -15.58 -7.16
N PHE A 55 0.34 -14.98 -5.98
CA PHE A 55 0.18 -13.55 -5.77
C PHE A 55 1.50 -12.90 -5.36
N SER A 56 1.77 -11.72 -5.91
CA SER A 56 2.79 -10.81 -5.36
C SER A 56 2.17 -9.50 -4.93
N VAL A 57 2.78 -8.86 -3.94
CA VAL A 57 2.30 -7.63 -3.34
C VAL A 57 3.32 -6.51 -3.53
N LEU A 58 2.90 -5.37 -4.04
CA LEU A 58 3.63 -4.11 -4.02
C LEU A 58 2.89 -3.15 -3.09
N GLY A 59 3.48 -2.84 -1.96
CA GLY A 59 2.81 -2.05 -0.94
C GLY A 59 3.74 -1.17 -0.11
N ASP A 60 3.14 -0.43 0.79
CA ASP A 60 3.83 0.38 1.80
C ASP A 60 3.74 -0.24 3.21
N SER A 61 3.69 0.58 4.26
CA SER A 61 3.72 0.13 5.65
C SER A 61 2.67 -0.92 6.00
N ILE A 62 1.41 -0.71 5.62
CA ILE A 62 0.30 -1.60 5.96
C ILE A 62 0.31 -2.93 5.20
N SER A 63 1.22 -3.08 4.27
CA SER A 63 1.44 -4.33 3.52
C SER A 63 2.66 -5.10 4.00
N THR A 64 3.44 -4.52 4.93
CA THR A 64 4.64 -5.19 5.47
C THR A 64 4.28 -6.10 6.63
N LEU A 65 5.03 -7.20 6.77
CA LEU A 65 5.03 -8.06 7.95
C LEU A 65 6.45 -8.65 8.07
N MET A 66 6.99 -8.64 9.28
CA MET A 66 8.33 -9.19 9.55
C MET A 66 8.40 -10.66 9.12
N GLY A 67 9.47 -11.01 8.41
CA GLY A 67 9.66 -12.35 7.84
C GLY A 67 8.94 -12.60 6.51
N TRP A 68 8.11 -11.65 6.03
CA TRP A 68 7.33 -11.77 4.80
C TRP A 68 7.67 -10.71 3.74
N VAL A 69 8.66 -9.88 4.00
CA VAL A 69 9.29 -8.97 3.04
C VAL A 69 10.77 -9.35 2.92
N PRO A 70 11.50 -8.88 1.91
CA PRO A 70 12.94 -9.15 1.81
C PRO A 70 13.70 -8.77 3.09
N GLU A 71 14.70 -9.58 3.45
CA GLU A 71 15.48 -9.37 4.64
C GLU A 71 16.12 -7.97 4.67
N GLY A 72 16.04 -7.32 5.82
CA GLY A 72 16.56 -5.97 6.04
C GLY A 72 15.68 -4.86 5.52
N TRP A 73 14.54 -5.16 4.90
CA TRP A 73 13.58 -4.13 4.54
C TRP A 73 12.80 -3.65 5.76
N ARG A 74 12.46 -2.37 5.74
CA ARG A 74 11.71 -1.74 6.81
C ARG A 74 10.28 -2.26 6.85
N VAL A 75 9.86 -2.73 8.04
CA VAL A 75 8.50 -3.21 8.31
C VAL A 75 7.74 -2.25 9.22
N HIS A 76 6.44 -2.35 9.21
CA HIS A 76 5.53 -1.71 10.16
C HIS A 76 4.99 -2.73 11.16
N TYR A 77 4.59 -3.90 10.69
CA TYR A 77 4.13 -4.99 11.54
C TYR A 77 5.31 -5.91 11.88
N GLU A 78 5.69 -5.93 13.15
CA GLU A 78 6.81 -6.72 13.67
C GLU A 78 6.35 -8.05 14.29
N GLY A 79 5.11 -8.46 14.01
CA GLY A 79 4.54 -9.70 14.53
C GLY A 79 4.22 -9.61 16.01
N GLU A 80 4.58 -10.65 16.77
CA GLU A 80 4.26 -10.78 18.22
C GLU A 80 4.78 -9.63 19.10
N VAL A 81 5.65 -8.77 18.57
CA VAL A 81 6.24 -7.65 19.33
C VAL A 81 5.28 -6.47 19.43
N HIS A 82 4.31 -6.34 18.52
CA HIS A 82 3.37 -5.24 18.49
C HIS A 82 1.95 -5.62 18.94
N LEU A 83 1.34 -4.73 19.71
CA LEU A 83 -0.03 -4.87 20.23
C LEU A 83 -1.12 -4.46 19.21
N ASP A 84 -0.80 -4.41 17.91
CA ASP A 84 -1.74 -4.03 16.85
C ASP A 84 -2.59 -5.20 16.33
N GLY A 85 -2.27 -6.43 16.77
CA GLY A 85 -3.01 -7.63 16.42
C GLY A 85 -2.72 -8.15 15.00
N VAL A 86 -1.59 -7.75 14.39
CA VAL A 86 -1.11 -8.28 13.11
C VAL A 86 0.12 -9.14 13.37
N GLU A 87 -0.10 -10.43 13.62
CA GLU A 87 0.95 -11.38 14.04
C GLU A 87 1.31 -12.35 12.91
N SER A 88 0.40 -12.55 11.98
CA SER A 88 0.52 -13.55 10.90
C SER A 88 0.05 -12.99 9.56
N PRO A 89 0.36 -13.66 8.43
CA PRO A 89 -0.20 -13.28 7.13
C PRO A 89 -1.71 -13.17 7.11
N GLN A 90 -2.41 -14.04 7.83
CA GLN A 90 -3.88 -14.09 7.91
C GLN A 90 -4.48 -12.84 8.56
N ASP A 91 -3.68 -12.08 9.30
CA ASP A 91 -4.11 -10.82 9.91
C ASP A 91 -3.94 -9.64 8.96
N THR A 92 -3.12 -9.79 7.92
CA THR A 92 -2.88 -8.78 6.90
C THR A 92 -4.02 -8.74 5.87
N TRP A 93 -4.19 -7.59 5.22
CA TRP A 93 -5.16 -7.45 4.14
C TRP A 93 -4.84 -8.37 2.95
N TRP A 94 -3.57 -8.48 2.57
CA TRP A 94 -3.15 -9.32 1.44
C TRP A 94 -3.23 -10.81 1.74
N GLY A 95 -2.92 -11.21 2.96
CA GLY A 95 -3.07 -12.61 3.38
C GLY A 95 -4.51 -13.07 3.31
N ARG A 96 -5.45 -12.23 3.77
CA ARG A 96 -6.89 -12.50 3.67
C ARG A 96 -7.38 -12.59 2.22
N VAL A 97 -6.85 -11.74 1.33
CA VAL A 97 -7.17 -11.81 -0.10
C VAL A 97 -6.65 -13.11 -0.71
N ILE A 98 -5.40 -13.47 -0.41
CA ILE A 98 -4.78 -14.70 -0.92
C ILE A 98 -5.53 -15.94 -0.42
N ASP A 99 -5.84 -16.01 0.87
CA ASP A 99 -6.60 -17.12 1.47
C ASP A 99 -8.01 -17.24 0.87
N HIS A 100 -8.68 -16.10 0.63
CA HIS A 100 -10.00 -16.11 -0.02
C HIS A 100 -10.02 -16.79 -1.39
N PHE A 101 -8.91 -16.69 -2.11
CA PHE A 101 -8.76 -17.32 -3.42
C PHE A 101 -8.03 -18.67 -3.38
N ASP A 102 -7.83 -19.28 -2.21
CA ASP A 102 -7.01 -20.49 -2.04
C ASP A 102 -5.63 -20.36 -2.73
N GLY A 103 -5.10 -19.14 -2.76
CA GLY A 103 -3.87 -18.78 -3.45
C GLY A 103 -2.61 -18.99 -2.63
N ARG A 104 -1.47 -18.59 -3.17
CA ARG A 104 -0.20 -18.59 -2.45
C ARG A 104 0.55 -17.27 -2.66
N LEU A 105 1.29 -16.84 -1.67
CA LEU A 105 2.20 -15.70 -1.81
C LEU A 105 3.44 -16.13 -2.61
N VAL A 106 3.77 -15.39 -3.66
CA VAL A 106 5.01 -15.54 -4.44
C VAL A 106 6.07 -14.62 -3.86
N ALA A 107 5.76 -13.33 -3.72
CA ALA A 107 6.66 -12.34 -3.12
C ALA A 107 5.87 -11.18 -2.50
N ASN A 108 6.43 -10.57 -1.46
CA ASN A 108 5.92 -9.33 -0.90
C ASN A 108 6.99 -8.24 -1.02
N SER A 109 6.86 -7.39 -2.04
CA SER A 109 7.71 -6.23 -2.28
C SER A 109 7.12 -4.99 -1.61
N SER A 110 6.92 -5.04 -0.30
CA SER A 110 6.43 -3.89 0.49
C SER A 110 7.54 -3.29 1.35
N PHE A 111 7.51 -1.97 1.52
CA PHE A 111 8.49 -1.26 2.34
C PHE A 111 7.80 -0.14 3.13
N SER A 112 7.94 -0.17 4.46
CA SER A 112 7.27 0.77 5.35
C SER A 112 7.72 2.21 5.11
N GLY A 113 6.73 3.11 4.90
CA GLY A 113 6.96 4.52 4.64
C GLY A 113 7.31 4.86 3.20
N SER A 114 7.36 3.88 2.28
CA SER A 114 7.68 4.17 0.89
C SER A 114 6.56 4.91 0.16
N VAL A 115 6.97 5.80 -0.74
CA VAL A 115 6.12 6.49 -1.71
C VAL A 115 6.16 5.76 -3.06
N VAL A 116 5.23 6.09 -3.95
CA VAL A 116 5.22 5.55 -5.32
C VAL A 116 6.31 6.22 -6.16
N GLU A 117 6.36 7.56 -6.13
CA GLU A 117 7.35 8.34 -6.84
C GLU A 117 8.72 8.33 -6.16
N GLY A 118 9.80 8.28 -6.93
CA GLY A 118 11.16 8.43 -6.39
C GLY A 118 12.22 8.15 -7.42
N TYR A 119 13.48 8.37 -7.03
CA TYR A 119 14.64 8.21 -7.90
C TYR A 119 15.43 6.92 -7.63
N GLY A 120 14.89 6.01 -6.85
CA GLY A 120 15.54 4.77 -6.48
C GLY A 120 14.83 4.08 -5.33
N PHE A 121 15.44 3.01 -4.82
CA PHE A 121 14.93 2.29 -3.66
C PHE A 121 14.88 3.25 -2.42
N PRO A 122 13.80 3.21 -1.62
CA PRO A 122 12.71 2.24 -1.59
C PRO A 122 11.42 2.68 -2.34
N ALA A 123 11.49 3.68 -3.22
CA ALA A 123 10.31 4.11 -3.98
C ALA A 123 9.67 2.95 -4.77
N GLY A 124 8.34 2.99 -4.90
CA GLY A 124 7.57 1.93 -5.57
C GLY A 124 7.96 1.74 -7.04
N ASN A 125 8.34 2.82 -7.72
CA ASN A 125 8.79 2.81 -9.12
C ASN A 125 10.26 2.37 -9.29
N SER A 126 11.00 2.07 -8.21
CA SER A 126 12.39 1.64 -8.32
C SER A 126 12.52 0.23 -8.87
N GLU A 127 13.57 -0.01 -9.64
CA GLU A 127 13.86 -1.32 -10.22
C GLU A 127 13.93 -2.43 -9.18
N LYS A 128 14.58 -2.16 -8.04
CA LYS A 128 14.68 -3.11 -6.93
C LYS A 128 13.31 -3.54 -6.38
N ARG A 129 12.36 -2.59 -6.26
CA ARG A 129 11.00 -2.90 -5.81
C ARG A 129 10.23 -3.72 -6.84
N ILE A 130 10.37 -3.36 -8.12
CA ILE A 130 9.69 -4.07 -9.21
C ILE A 130 10.26 -5.48 -9.37
N THR A 131 11.57 -5.65 -9.40
CA THR A 131 12.20 -6.99 -9.54
C THR A 131 11.94 -7.90 -8.33
N SER A 132 11.74 -7.33 -7.15
CA SER A 132 11.38 -8.09 -5.94
C SER A 132 9.93 -8.59 -5.93
N LEU A 133 9.16 -8.36 -6.98
CA LEU A 133 7.86 -9.02 -7.21
C LEU A 133 7.99 -10.45 -7.73
N LEU A 134 9.18 -10.82 -8.23
CA LEU A 134 9.46 -12.20 -8.58
C LEU A 134 9.73 -13.00 -7.31
N GLY A 135 9.25 -14.23 -7.31
CA GLY A 135 9.54 -15.18 -6.25
C GLY A 135 10.97 -15.70 -6.30
N ALA A 136 11.27 -16.65 -5.42
CA ALA A 136 12.54 -17.33 -5.41
C ALA A 136 12.80 -17.95 -6.79
N GLN A 137 14.06 -17.84 -7.26
CA GLN A 137 14.49 -18.37 -8.57
C GLN A 137 13.83 -17.68 -9.79
N GLY A 138 13.25 -16.47 -9.61
CA GLY A 138 12.65 -15.71 -10.70
C GLY A 138 11.23 -16.15 -11.07
N GLU A 139 10.53 -16.81 -10.16
CA GLU A 139 9.14 -17.19 -10.37
C GLU A 139 8.26 -15.96 -10.61
N CYS A 140 7.53 -15.93 -11.75
CA CYS A 140 6.55 -14.88 -12.03
C CYS A 140 5.26 -15.11 -11.24
N PRO A 141 4.68 -14.08 -10.61
CA PRO A 141 3.34 -14.17 -10.05
C PRO A 141 2.28 -14.29 -11.15
N ASP A 142 1.17 -14.93 -10.85
CA ASP A 142 -0.03 -14.87 -11.71
C ASP A 142 -0.78 -13.55 -11.51
N VAL A 143 -0.71 -12.98 -10.30
CA VAL A 143 -1.43 -11.79 -9.88
C VAL A 143 -0.50 -10.86 -9.12
N VAL A 144 -0.53 -9.57 -9.43
CA VAL A 144 0.16 -8.54 -8.65
C VAL A 144 -0.86 -7.61 -8.03
N LEU A 145 -0.84 -7.51 -6.70
CA LEU A 145 -1.65 -6.57 -5.93
C LEU A 145 -0.83 -5.31 -5.63
N VAL A 146 -1.31 -4.14 -6.06
CA VAL A 146 -0.65 -2.85 -5.84
C VAL A 146 -1.49 -2.02 -4.87
N TYR A 147 -0.97 -1.81 -3.65
CA TYR A 147 -1.60 -0.97 -2.66
C TYR A 147 -0.60 0.04 -2.11
N MET A 148 -0.46 1.14 -2.82
CA MET A 148 0.49 2.23 -2.53
C MET A 148 -0.12 3.59 -2.87
N GLY A 149 0.37 4.64 -2.22
CA GLY A 149 0.01 6.02 -2.48
C GLY A 149 -0.38 6.82 -1.25
N ILE A 150 -0.64 6.17 -0.12
CA ILE A 150 -1.02 6.88 1.10
C ILE A 150 0.12 7.77 1.62
N ASN A 151 1.37 7.36 1.42
CA ASN A 151 2.53 8.17 1.79
C ASN A 151 2.75 9.33 0.79
N ASP A 152 2.40 9.15 -0.47
CA ASP A 152 2.40 10.22 -1.46
C ASP A 152 1.34 11.28 -1.14
N TYR A 153 0.18 10.87 -0.67
CA TYR A 153 -0.83 11.75 -0.12
C TYR A 153 -0.32 12.49 1.13
N GLY A 154 0.60 11.89 1.88
CA GLY A 154 1.25 12.48 3.05
C GLY A 154 0.75 11.95 4.38
N TRP A 155 0.03 10.83 4.39
CA TRP A 155 -0.43 10.20 5.63
C TRP A 155 0.76 9.74 6.49
N GLY A 156 0.66 9.89 7.80
CA GLY A 156 1.71 9.46 8.75
C GLY A 156 3.04 10.19 8.57
N GLY A 157 3.11 10.98 7.52
CA GLY A 157 4.25 11.77 7.20
C GLY A 157 4.15 13.11 7.84
N GLY A 158 4.42 13.24 9.05
CA GLY A 158 4.93 14.53 9.42
C GLY A 158 5.91 14.98 8.34
N ARG A 159 6.10 16.27 8.16
CA ARG A 159 7.00 16.89 7.15
C ARG A 159 8.33 16.17 6.96
N ASN A 160 8.78 15.44 7.97
CA ASN A 160 10.02 14.68 7.94
C ASN A 160 9.98 13.44 7.05
N GLN A 161 8.82 12.88 6.77
CA GLN A 161 8.74 11.64 5.99
C GLN A 161 8.91 11.90 4.51
N VAL A 162 8.42 13.01 4.03
CA VAL A 162 8.49 13.33 2.61
C VAL A 162 9.74 14.10 2.25
N MET A 163 10.34 14.75 3.23
CA MET A 163 11.64 15.45 3.08
C MET A 163 12.85 14.51 3.05
N GLY A 164 12.65 13.23 2.77
CA GLY A 164 13.73 12.25 2.84
C GLY A 164 14.15 11.87 4.26
N GLY A 165 13.60 12.54 5.27
CA GLY A 165 14.01 12.32 6.65
C GLY A 165 13.57 10.99 7.22
N SER A 166 12.40 10.50 6.90
CA SER A 166 11.90 9.27 7.49
C SER A 166 12.21 8.03 6.66
N LEU A 167 12.38 8.17 5.39
CA LEU A 167 12.98 7.09 4.61
C LEU A 167 14.40 6.82 5.08
N SER A 168 15.07 7.84 5.63
CA SER A 168 16.44 7.74 6.13
C SER A 168 16.55 7.29 7.58
N ALA A 169 15.57 7.56 8.43
CA ALA A 169 15.73 7.36 9.88
C ALA A 169 15.84 5.89 10.30
N SER A 170 15.48 4.94 9.46
CA SER A 170 15.57 3.51 9.73
C SER A 170 15.99 2.66 8.53
N ALA A 171 16.21 3.27 7.36
CA ALA A 171 16.86 2.59 6.26
C ALA A 171 18.38 2.55 6.51
N ARG A 172 19.02 1.43 6.20
CA ARG A 172 20.47 1.34 6.27
C ARG A 172 21.08 2.22 5.17
N PRO A 173 22.30 2.76 5.37
CA PRO A 173 22.97 3.58 4.34
C PRO A 173 23.03 2.91 2.97
N GLU A 174 23.20 1.59 2.93
CA GLU A 174 23.21 0.80 1.69
C GLU A 174 21.84 0.76 0.99
N ASP A 175 20.74 0.85 1.75
CA ASP A 175 19.38 0.88 1.20
C ASP A 175 19.04 2.23 0.59
N LEU A 176 19.81 3.26 0.93
CA LEU A 176 19.65 4.63 0.42
C LEU A 176 20.68 4.97 -0.66
N ALA A 177 21.60 4.06 -0.97
CA ALA A 177 22.61 4.29 -1.98
C ALA A 177 21.99 4.53 -3.36
N GLY A 178 22.07 5.76 -3.84
CA GLY A 178 21.46 6.19 -5.09
C GLY A 178 20.12 6.88 -4.96
N GLU A 179 19.54 6.93 -3.78
CA GLU A 179 18.31 7.66 -3.53
C GLU A 179 18.56 9.17 -3.48
N ARG A 180 17.86 9.91 -4.32
CA ARG A 180 17.82 11.36 -4.20
C ARG A 180 16.65 11.74 -3.32
N ALA A 181 16.83 12.75 -2.48
CA ALA A 181 15.73 13.31 -1.72
C ALA A 181 14.59 13.70 -2.67
N VAL A 182 13.41 13.15 -2.44
CA VAL A 182 12.21 13.56 -3.17
C VAL A 182 11.86 14.97 -2.72
N GLU A 183 11.84 15.90 -3.65
CA GLU A 183 11.43 17.26 -3.36
C GLU A 183 9.96 17.27 -2.89
N TRP A 184 9.69 17.99 -1.81
CA TRP A 184 8.33 18.17 -1.34
C TRP A 184 7.56 19.09 -2.28
N VAL A 185 6.76 18.50 -3.15
CA VAL A 185 5.88 19.20 -4.08
C VAL A 185 4.47 19.21 -3.52
N VAL A 186 3.80 20.35 -3.59
CA VAL A 186 2.41 20.55 -3.14
C VAL A 186 1.52 20.94 -4.31
N GLY A 187 0.21 20.77 -4.13
CA GLY A 187 -0.76 21.15 -5.15
C GLY A 187 -0.79 20.21 -6.37
N PRO A 188 -1.31 20.67 -7.50
CA PRO A 188 -1.51 19.85 -8.71
C PRO A 188 -0.26 19.11 -9.18
N ASP A 189 0.90 19.73 -9.08
CA ASP A 189 2.18 19.14 -9.50
C ASP A 189 2.51 17.85 -8.71
N ALA A 190 2.11 17.79 -7.43
CA ALA A 190 2.28 16.58 -6.63
C ALA A 190 1.44 15.42 -7.16
N LEU A 191 0.21 15.71 -7.57
CA LEU A 191 -0.68 14.71 -8.15
C LEU A 191 -0.20 14.25 -9.52
N ASP A 192 0.27 15.16 -10.35
CA ASP A 192 0.79 14.84 -11.70
C ASP A 192 2.02 13.94 -11.61
N ARG A 193 2.94 14.22 -10.68
CA ARG A 193 4.12 13.39 -10.42
C ARG A 193 3.73 12.01 -9.91
N PHE A 194 2.82 11.93 -8.95
CA PHE A 194 2.26 10.68 -8.46
C PHE A 194 1.62 9.86 -9.59
N ALA A 195 0.75 10.48 -10.38
CA ALA A 195 0.07 9.83 -11.49
C ALA A 195 1.05 9.30 -12.55
N SER A 196 2.10 10.06 -12.85
CA SER A 196 3.17 9.62 -13.76
C SER A 196 3.92 8.42 -13.19
N ALA A 197 4.37 8.51 -11.93
CA ALA A 197 5.10 7.43 -11.27
C ALA A 197 4.25 6.16 -11.13
N TYR A 198 2.95 6.30 -10.87
CA TYR A 198 2.04 5.15 -10.78
C TYR A 198 1.91 4.43 -12.13
N ARG A 199 1.79 5.16 -13.24
CA ARG A 199 1.82 4.58 -14.59
C ARG A 199 3.13 3.85 -14.88
N ASP A 200 4.27 4.45 -14.48
CA ASP A 200 5.59 3.84 -14.65
C ASP A 200 5.73 2.53 -13.85
N VAL A 201 5.18 2.47 -12.64
CA VAL A 201 5.08 1.24 -11.84
C VAL A 201 4.32 0.17 -12.62
N LEU A 202 3.11 0.47 -13.09
CA LEU A 202 2.28 -0.50 -13.80
C LEU A 202 2.93 -0.96 -15.11
N ALA A 203 3.50 -0.04 -15.88
CA ALA A 203 4.24 -0.37 -17.09
C ALA A 203 5.47 -1.25 -16.80
N SER A 204 6.15 -1.02 -15.68
CA SER A 204 7.30 -1.82 -15.26
C SER A 204 6.90 -3.21 -14.81
N ILE A 205 5.78 -3.36 -14.10
CA ILE A 205 5.21 -4.66 -13.73
C ILE A 205 4.83 -5.45 -14.99
N HIS A 206 4.15 -4.82 -15.94
CA HIS A 206 3.78 -5.50 -17.20
C HIS A 206 4.99 -5.93 -18.04
N ARG A 207 6.10 -5.16 -18.01
CA ARG A 207 7.35 -5.59 -18.67
C ARG A 207 8.01 -6.76 -17.95
N LEU A 208 7.99 -6.76 -16.61
CA LEU A 208 8.61 -7.82 -15.82
C LEU A 208 7.81 -9.12 -15.90
N ALA A 209 6.51 -9.04 -15.80
CA ALA A 209 5.58 -10.18 -15.72
C ALA A 209 4.37 -9.96 -16.65
N PRO A 210 4.55 -10.06 -17.98
CA PRO A 210 3.55 -9.69 -18.98
C PRO A 210 2.28 -10.55 -18.95
N SER A 211 2.33 -11.72 -18.35
CA SER A 211 1.17 -12.62 -18.18
C SER A 211 0.42 -12.43 -16.87
N SER A 212 0.94 -11.59 -15.96
CA SER A 212 0.30 -11.34 -14.66
C SER A 212 -0.90 -10.42 -14.79
N GLU A 213 -1.96 -10.74 -14.07
CA GLU A 213 -3.03 -9.78 -13.82
C GLU A 213 -2.58 -8.77 -12.76
N VAL A 214 -2.71 -7.48 -13.05
CA VAL A 214 -2.36 -6.41 -12.09
C VAL A 214 -3.64 -5.81 -11.53
N TRP A 215 -3.74 -5.77 -10.20
CA TRP A 215 -4.87 -5.20 -9.47
C TRP A 215 -4.41 -4.02 -8.62
N CYS A 216 -4.94 -2.84 -8.93
CA CYS A 216 -4.69 -1.61 -8.18
C CYS A 216 -5.79 -1.41 -7.15
N LEU A 217 -5.41 -1.26 -5.88
CA LEU A 217 -6.35 -0.96 -4.81
C LEU A 217 -6.44 0.56 -4.61
N THR A 218 -7.66 1.08 -4.47
CA THR A 218 -7.86 2.48 -4.07
C THR A 218 -7.45 2.68 -2.61
N LEU A 219 -7.09 3.91 -2.25
CA LEU A 219 -6.66 4.26 -0.90
C LEU A 219 -7.87 4.42 0.02
N CYS A 220 -7.84 3.73 1.15
CA CYS A 220 -8.81 3.92 2.22
C CYS A 220 -8.49 5.20 3.02
N PRO A 221 -9.50 5.92 3.52
CA PRO A 221 -9.27 6.93 4.53
C PRO A 221 -8.75 6.26 5.80
N ALA A 222 -7.63 6.75 6.30
CA ALA A 222 -7.11 6.32 7.59
C ALA A 222 -7.76 7.13 8.70
N THR A 223 -8.07 6.47 9.81
CA THR A 223 -8.54 7.13 11.04
C THR A 223 -7.46 7.07 12.10
N SER A 224 -7.27 8.17 12.83
CA SER A 224 -6.45 8.13 14.04
C SER A 224 -7.18 7.39 15.15
N PRO A 225 -6.51 6.52 15.94
CA PRO A 225 -7.13 5.88 17.10
C PRO A 225 -7.68 6.87 18.14
N SER A 226 -7.10 8.07 18.21
CA SER A 226 -7.55 9.16 19.09
C SER A 226 -8.71 9.97 18.52
N GLU A 227 -9.07 9.78 17.25
CA GLU A 227 -10.09 10.52 16.53
C GLU A 227 -10.99 9.58 15.72
N ALA A 228 -11.58 8.59 16.39
CA ALA A 228 -12.34 7.49 15.76
C ALA A 228 -13.47 7.93 14.80
N GLU A 229 -13.92 9.19 14.91
CA GLU A 229 -14.98 9.75 14.05
C GLU A 229 -14.44 10.64 12.91
N ARG A 230 -13.14 10.90 12.87
CA ARG A 230 -12.55 11.75 11.84
C ARG A 230 -11.80 10.91 10.82
N CYS A 231 -12.42 10.71 9.67
CA CYS A 231 -11.66 10.40 8.46
C CYS A 231 -10.56 11.45 8.29
N TYR A 232 -9.35 11.03 7.96
CA TYR A 232 -8.24 11.93 7.67
C TYR A 232 -8.66 12.94 6.61
N LYS A 233 -8.96 14.16 7.04
CA LYS A 233 -9.31 15.28 6.16
C LYS A 233 -8.09 16.12 5.78
N TYR A 234 -6.90 15.71 6.24
CA TYR A 234 -5.70 16.50 6.02
C TYR A 234 -5.21 16.31 4.58
N GLN A 235 -5.37 17.35 3.84
CA GLN A 235 -4.76 17.52 2.53
C GLN A 235 -3.29 17.92 2.72
N MET A 236 -2.43 16.94 3.07
CA MET A 236 -1.04 17.24 3.44
C MET A 236 -0.26 17.93 2.32
N ARG A 237 -0.60 17.64 1.07
CA ARG A 237 -0.06 18.31 -0.13
C ARG A 237 -1.07 19.26 -0.79
N GLY A 238 -2.15 19.64 -0.09
CA GLY A 238 -3.20 20.48 -0.63
C GLY A 238 -4.14 19.78 -1.61
N ILE A 239 -4.12 18.45 -1.66
CA ILE A 239 -4.90 17.62 -2.58
C ILE A 239 -5.73 16.60 -1.78
N GLU A 240 -6.98 16.43 -2.16
CA GLU A 240 -7.87 15.46 -1.54
C GLU A 240 -7.48 14.03 -1.91
N LEU A 241 -7.72 13.07 -0.99
CA LEU A 241 -7.47 11.65 -1.17
C LEU A 241 -8.16 11.08 -2.43
N ASP A 242 -9.38 11.59 -2.72
CA ASP A 242 -10.13 11.19 -3.91
C ASP A 242 -9.44 11.54 -5.22
N ALA A 243 -8.62 12.58 -5.25
CA ALA A 243 -7.84 12.92 -6.43
C ALA A 243 -6.75 11.86 -6.70
N TYR A 244 -6.11 11.37 -5.63
CA TYR A 244 -5.16 10.25 -5.73
C TYR A 244 -5.87 8.97 -6.19
N ASN A 245 -7.05 8.66 -5.65
CA ASN A 245 -7.82 7.51 -6.09
C ASN A 245 -8.23 7.62 -7.56
N ARG A 246 -8.65 8.79 -8.02
CA ARG A 246 -8.92 9.01 -9.45
C ARG A 246 -7.67 8.80 -10.32
N ALA A 247 -6.50 9.23 -9.85
CA ALA A 247 -5.23 9.02 -10.55
C ALA A 247 -4.86 7.53 -10.63
N ILE A 248 -5.06 6.75 -9.55
CA ILE A 248 -4.88 5.30 -9.54
C ILE A 248 -5.82 4.64 -10.56
N VAL A 249 -7.11 4.96 -10.52
CA VAL A 249 -8.11 4.40 -11.44
C VAL A 249 -7.77 4.74 -12.90
N GLN A 250 -7.33 5.97 -13.15
CA GLN A 250 -6.95 6.40 -14.50
C GLN A 250 -5.70 5.65 -14.99
N ALA A 251 -4.65 5.55 -14.17
CA ALA A 251 -3.45 4.81 -14.50
C ALA A 251 -3.74 3.32 -14.78
N ALA A 252 -4.60 2.70 -13.96
CA ALA A 252 -5.02 1.32 -14.18
C ALA A 252 -5.73 1.15 -15.53
N ARG A 253 -6.66 2.03 -15.88
CA ARG A 253 -7.37 2.01 -17.17
C ARG A 253 -6.41 2.18 -18.36
N GLU A 254 -5.47 3.10 -18.28
CA GLU A 254 -4.50 3.39 -19.33
C GLU A 254 -3.54 2.23 -19.60
N THR A 255 -3.25 1.43 -18.56
CA THR A 255 -2.31 0.30 -18.64
C THR A 255 -2.99 -1.06 -18.75
N GLY A 256 -4.32 -1.13 -18.71
CA GLY A 256 -5.07 -2.39 -18.75
C GLY A 256 -5.08 -3.15 -17.43
N ALA A 257 -4.69 -2.52 -16.32
CA ALA A 257 -4.80 -3.10 -14.99
C ALA A 257 -6.24 -3.04 -14.47
N HIS A 258 -6.55 -3.94 -13.53
CA HIS A 258 -7.83 -3.96 -12.83
C HIS A 258 -7.82 -3.00 -11.63
N VAL A 259 -9.00 -2.61 -11.19
CA VAL A 259 -9.18 -1.78 -9.97
C VAL A 259 -10.03 -2.54 -8.96
N ALA A 260 -9.55 -2.63 -7.74
CA ALA A 260 -10.34 -2.99 -6.58
C ALA A 260 -10.62 -1.72 -5.76
N ASP A 261 -11.87 -1.25 -5.81
CA ASP A 261 -12.26 -0.10 -5.01
C ASP A 261 -12.53 -0.55 -3.57
N VAL A 262 -11.55 -0.29 -2.69
CA VAL A 262 -11.65 -0.65 -1.27
C VAL A 262 -12.16 0.50 -0.41
N ARG A 263 -12.54 1.62 -1.04
CA ARG A 263 -13.10 2.79 -0.40
C ARG A 263 -14.64 2.80 -0.38
N ALA A 264 -15.28 2.04 -1.27
CA ALA A 264 -16.73 1.99 -1.44
C ALA A 264 -17.48 1.48 -0.21
#